data_b945737de2401d893c73cc49a82a440d
#
_entry.id   b945737de2401d893c73cc49a82a440d
#
_cell.length_a   1.000
_cell.length_b   1.000
_cell.length_c   1.000
_cell.angle_alpha   90.00
_cell.angle_beta   90.00
_cell.angle_gamma   90.00
#
_symmetry.space_group_name_H-M   'P 1'
#
loop_
_entity.id
_entity.type
_entity.pdbx_description
1 polymer ?
#
loop_
_entity_poly.entity_id
_entity_poly.type
_entity_poly.pdbx_seq_one_letter_code
_entity_poly.pdbx_strand_id
1 'polypeptide(L)'
;MRLITNIFEYCSKNVPKWNTISISGYHIREAGSTAAQEIAFTIADGIAYIEAALKAGMKIDDFAGRLSFFWNAHNNVLEEVAKFRASRRLWATI
;
A
#
# COMPACT_ATOMS: atom_id res chain seq x y z
N MET A 1 -13.88 -4.96 -1.63
CA MET A 1 -13.66 -3.52 -1.33
C MET A 1 -14.59 -2.97 -0.25
N ARG A 2 -15.85 -3.38 -0.22
CA ARG A 2 -16.79 -2.92 0.83
C ARG A 2 -16.31 -3.21 2.25
N LEU A 3 -15.85 -4.42 2.51
CA LEU A 3 -15.36 -4.81 3.84
C LEU A 3 -14.13 -4.01 4.26
N ILE A 4 -13.20 -3.80 3.33
CA ILE A 4 -12.00 -3.00 3.58
C ILE A 4 -12.36 -1.57 3.94
N THR A 5 -13.29 -0.98 3.22
CA THR A 5 -13.77 0.37 3.47
C THR A 5 -14.44 0.48 4.84
N ASN A 6 -15.27 -0.50 5.21
CA ASN A 6 -15.90 -0.55 6.52
C ASN A 6 -14.87 -0.67 7.64
N ILE A 7 -13.81 -1.45 7.44
CA ILE A 7 -12.71 -1.58 8.39
C ILE A 7 -11.99 -0.24 8.56
N PHE A 8 -11.70 0.46 7.47
CA PHE A 8 -11.07 1.77 7.52
C PHE A 8 -11.90 2.76 8.34
N GLU A 9 -13.20 2.82 8.07
CA GLU A 9 -14.09 3.73 8.79
C GLU A 9 -14.15 3.41 10.28
N TYR A 10 -14.34 2.15 10.63
CA TYR A 10 -14.38 1.71 12.02
C TYR A 10 -13.08 2.02 12.76
N CYS A 11 -11.94 1.68 12.16
CA CYS A 11 -10.64 1.85 12.79
C CYS A 11 -10.24 3.32 12.92
N SER A 12 -10.64 4.19 12.00
CA SER A 12 -10.33 5.61 12.12
C SER A 12 -11.03 6.25 13.32
N LYS A 13 -12.19 5.75 13.68
CA LYS A 13 -12.98 6.25 14.83
C LYS A 13 -12.63 5.58 16.15
N ASN A 14 -12.46 4.27 16.16
CA ASN A 14 -12.39 3.47 17.38
C ASN A 14 -10.99 2.95 17.71
N VAL A 15 -10.15 2.71 16.71
CA VAL A 15 -8.80 2.17 16.89
C VAL A 15 -7.80 2.94 16.05
N PRO A 16 -7.52 4.22 16.39
CA PRO A 16 -6.76 5.10 15.49
C PRO A 16 -5.30 4.69 15.29
N LYS A 17 -4.73 3.86 16.14
CA LYS A 17 -3.35 3.39 16.01
C LYS A 17 -3.23 2.03 15.34
N TRP A 18 -4.35 1.43 14.95
CA TRP A 18 -4.34 0.13 14.30
C TRP A 18 -4.01 0.26 12.81
N ASN A 19 -3.08 -0.56 12.34
CA ASN A 19 -2.82 -0.70 10.91
C ASN A 19 -3.93 -1.52 10.27
N THR A 20 -4.80 -0.86 9.52
CA THR A 20 -6.01 -1.49 8.98
C THR A 20 -5.72 -2.47 7.86
N ILE A 21 -4.71 -2.19 7.05
CA ILE A 21 -4.31 -3.05 5.93
C ILE A 21 -2.87 -2.75 5.55
N SER A 22 -2.13 -3.79 5.18
CA SER A 22 -0.84 -3.66 4.51
C SER A 22 -1.04 -3.86 3.01
N ILE A 23 -0.53 -2.92 2.23
CA ILE A 23 -0.53 -3.03 0.77
C ILE A 23 0.71 -3.85 0.42
N SER A 24 0.50 -5.12 0.07
CA SER A 24 1.58 -6.09 0.02
C SER A 24 2.09 -6.36 -1.39
N GLY A 25 3.36 -6.10 -1.63
CA GLY A 25 4.08 -6.52 -2.83
C GLY A 25 4.79 -7.86 -2.66
N TYR A 26 4.94 -8.33 -1.44
CA TYR A 26 5.67 -9.57 -1.13
C TYR A 26 5.14 -10.76 -1.91
N HIS A 27 3.83 -10.98 -1.89
CA HIS A 27 3.21 -12.11 -2.57
C HIS A 27 3.37 -12.05 -4.08
N ILE A 28 3.31 -10.85 -4.65
CA ILE A 28 3.50 -10.63 -6.08
C ILE A 28 4.92 -11.01 -6.49
N ARG A 29 5.91 -10.60 -5.72
CA ARG A 29 7.32 -10.91 -5.98
C ARG A 29 7.60 -12.41 -5.84
N GLU A 30 7.07 -13.05 -4.82
CA GLU A 30 7.22 -14.49 -4.60
C GLU A 30 6.56 -15.32 -5.70
N ALA A 31 5.53 -14.78 -6.33
CA ALA A 31 4.88 -15.41 -7.48
C ALA A 31 5.70 -15.29 -8.78
N GLY A 32 6.83 -14.59 -8.77
CA GLY A 32 7.76 -14.55 -9.89
C GLY A 32 7.85 -13.21 -10.62
N SER A 33 7.28 -12.15 -10.10
CA SER A 33 7.37 -10.83 -10.74
C SER A 33 8.79 -10.23 -10.61
N THR A 34 9.11 -9.29 -11.50
CA THR A 34 10.34 -8.50 -11.39
C THR A 34 10.17 -7.40 -10.33
N ALA A 35 11.28 -6.77 -9.93
CA ALA A 35 11.22 -5.64 -8.98
C ALA A 35 10.37 -4.49 -9.50
N ALA A 36 10.46 -4.16 -10.78
CA ALA A 36 9.65 -3.12 -11.40
C ALA A 36 8.17 -3.47 -11.39
N GLN A 37 7.82 -4.72 -11.69
CA GLN A 37 6.44 -5.21 -11.63
C GLN A 37 5.89 -5.19 -10.21
N GLU A 38 6.69 -5.57 -9.22
CA GLU A 38 6.31 -5.49 -7.82
C GLU A 38 5.92 -4.06 -7.42
N ILE A 39 6.75 -3.08 -7.76
CA ILE A 39 6.47 -1.66 -7.50
C ILE A 39 5.17 -1.23 -8.17
N ALA A 40 5.04 -1.51 -9.47
CA ALA A 40 3.89 -1.07 -10.26
C ALA A 40 2.58 -1.63 -9.73
N PHE A 41 2.53 -2.93 -9.48
CA PHE A 41 1.31 -3.60 -9.02
C PHE A 41 0.95 -3.20 -7.60
N THR A 42 1.94 -3.05 -6.72
CA THR A 42 1.71 -2.66 -5.33
C THR A 42 1.18 -1.24 -5.23
N ILE A 43 1.73 -0.30 -5.98
CA ILE A 43 1.25 1.09 -5.99
C ILE A 43 -0.14 1.17 -6.63
N ALA A 44 -0.39 0.39 -7.68
CA ALA A 44 -1.72 0.32 -8.28
C ALA A 44 -2.78 -0.17 -7.28
N ASP A 45 -2.45 -1.18 -6.48
CA ASP A 45 -3.33 -1.66 -5.42
C ASP A 45 -3.57 -0.58 -4.37
N GLY A 46 -2.55 0.16 -3.99
CA GLY A 46 -2.67 1.27 -3.06
C GLY A 46 -3.63 2.34 -3.57
N ILE A 47 -3.51 2.71 -4.84
CA ILE A 47 -4.42 3.66 -5.48
C ILE A 47 -5.86 3.13 -5.47
N ALA A 48 -6.06 1.86 -5.78
CA ALA A 48 -7.39 1.24 -5.78
C ALA A 48 -8.04 1.29 -4.40
N TYR A 49 -7.29 1.00 -3.34
CA TYR A 49 -7.80 1.10 -1.97
C TYR A 49 -8.19 2.52 -1.60
N ILE A 50 -7.36 3.50 -1.97
CA ILE A 50 -7.64 4.92 -1.70
C ILE A 50 -8.90 5.37 -2.44
N GLU A 51 -9.04 5.01 -3.72
CA GLU A 51 -10.23 5.34 -4.50
C GLU A 51 -11.50 4.73 -3.89
N ALA A 52 -11.44 3.48 -3.45
CA ALA A 52 -12.58 2.83 -2.82
C ALA A 52 -12.99 3.55 -1.53
N ALA A 53 -12.02 3.95 -0.71
CA ALA A 53 -12.28 4.68 0.52
C ALA A 53 -12.87 6.08 0.26
N LEU A 54 -12.38 6.78 -0.75
CA LEU A 54 -12.92 8.09 -1.15
C LEU A 54 -14.35 7.98 -1.66
N LYS A 55 -14.65 6.94 -2.45
CA LYS A 55 -16.02 6.69 -2.93
C LYS A 55 -17.01 6.42 -1.81
N ALA A 56 -16.53 5.88 -0.69
CA ALA A 56 -17.36 5.64 0.49
C ALA A 56 -17.54 6.88 1.36
N GLY A 57 -16.99 8.02 0.95
CA GLY A 57 -17.15 9.30 1.66
C GLY A 57 -16.10 9.56 2.73
N MET A 58 -15.06 8.75 2.85
CA MET A 58 -13.97 8.99 3.78
C MET A 58 -13.03 10.07 3.26
N LYS A 59 -12.48 10.87 4.17
CA LYS A 59 -11.46 11.86 3.83
C LYS A 59 -10.09 11.18 3.84
N ILE A 60 -9.20 11.62 2.93
CA ILE A 60 -7.87 11.03 2.78
C ILE A 60 -7.06 11.14 4.08
N ASP A 61 -7.18 12.25 4.79
CA ASP A 61 -6.44 12.48 6.03
C ASP A 61 -6.85 11.55 7.17
N ASP A 62 -8.04 10.95 7.10
CA ASP A 62 -8.55 10.06 8.14
C ASP A 62 -7.89 8.67 8.09
N PHE A 63 -7.37 8.26 6.92
CA PHE A 63 -6.84 6.90 6.76
C PHE A 63 -5.46 6.81 6.11
N ALA A 64 -5.06 7.81 5.32
CA ALA A 64 -3.82 7.73 4.53
C ALA A 64 -2.57 7.54 5.40
N GLY A 65 -2.51 8.17 6.56
CA GLY A 65 -1.38 8.04 7.47
C GLY A 65 -1.21 6.66 8.10
N ARG A 66 -2.22 5.80 7.98
CA ARG A 66 -2.19 4.43 8.52
C ARG A 66 -1.96 3.37 7.45
N LEU A 67 -1.88 3.76 6.19
CA LEU A 67 -1.53 2.84 5.13
C LEU A 67 -0.06 2.45 5.28
N SER A 68 0.21 1.17 5.14
CA SER A 68 1.56 0.64 5.18
C SER A 68 1.81 -0.28 4.00
N PHE A 69 3.07 -0.42 3.64
CA PHE A 69 3.48 -1.31 2.55
C PHE A 69 4.28 -2.47 3.11
N PHE A 70 4.13 -3.62 2.48
CA PHE A 70 4.90 -4.81 2.78
C PHE A 70 5.62 -5.24 1.51
N TRP A 71 6.93 -5.11 1.51
CA TRP A 71 7.78 -5.39 0.35
C TRP A 71 8.59 -6.66 0.55
N ASN A 72 9.02 -7.25 -0.57
CA ASN A 72 9.98 -8.34 -0.55
C ASN A 72 11.40 -7.78 -0.74
N ALA A 73 12.40 -8.41 -0.15
CA ALA A 73 13.81 -8.09 -0.34
C ALA A 73 14.56 -9.37 -0.72
N HIS A 74 14.98 -9.45 -1.97
CA HIS A 74 15.75 -10.58 -2.50
C HIS A 74 17.26 -10.32 -2.42
N ASN A 75 18.05 -11.22 -3.02
CA ASN A 75 19.49 -11.25 -2.89
C ASN A 75 20.24 -10.14 -3.64
N ASN A 76 19.62 -9.53 -4.65
CA ASN A 76 20.25 -8.43 -5.39
C ASN A 76 20.15 -7.13 -4.61
N VAL A 77 21.13 -6.87 -3.74
CA VAL A 77 21.12 -5.75 -2.79
C VAL A 77 20.96 -4.41 -3.48
N LEU A 78 21.68 -4.16 -4.57
CA LEU A 78 21.63 -2.86 -5.27
C LEU A 78 20.27 -2.62 -5.90
N GLU A 79 19.69 -3.65 -6.53
CA GLU A 79 18.35 -3.56 -7.11
C GLU A 79 17.30 -3.32 -6.03
N GLU A 80 17.39 -4.00 -4.89
CA GLU A 80 16.43 -3.86 -3.80
C GLU A 80 16.51 -2.47 -3.15
N VAL A 81 17.70 -1.93 -2.97
CA VAL A 81 17.88 -0.56 -2.48
C VAL A 81 17.26 0.45 -3.44
N ALA A 82 17.51 0.28 -4.74
CA ALA A 82 16.91 1.14 -5.77
C ALA A 82 15.38 1.03 -5.77
N LYS A 83 14.86 -0.18 -5.59
CA LYS A 83 13.42 -0.43 -5.50
C LYS A 83 12.77 0.35 -4.36
N PHE A 84 13.34 0.29 -3.16
CA PHE A 84 12.80 1.01 -2.00
C PHE A 84 12.85 2.52 -2.19
N ARG A 85 13.93 3.05 -2.74
CA ARG A 85 14.06 4.48 -3.05
C ARG A 85 13.02 4.92 -4.09
N ALA A 86 12.87 4.15 -5.16
CA ALA A 86 11.89 4.43 -6.20
C ALA A 86 10.46 4.38 -5.67
N SER A 87 10.15 3.41 -4.82
CA SER A 87 8.83 3.25 -4.22
C SER A 87 8.44 4.46 -3.37
N ARG A 88 9.36 4.96 -2.55
CA ARG A 88 9.11 6.16 -1.74
C ARG A 88 8.84 7.38 -2.60
N ARG A 89 9.63 7.56 -3.65
CA ARG A 89 9.49 8.69 -4.55
C ARG A 89 8.17 8.65 -5.32
N LEU A 90 7.83 7.49 -5.85
CA LEU A 90 6.58 7.30 -6.58
C LEU A 90 5.37 7.53 -5.69
N TRP A 91 5.38 6.99 -4.49
CA TRP A 91 4.27 7.18 -3.56
C TRP A 91 4.09 8.63 -3.16
N ALA A 92 5.18 9.35 -2.93
CA ALA A 92 5.13 10.78 -2.61
C ALA A 92 4.62 11.63 -3.77
N THR A 93 4.84 11.19 -5.02
CA THR A 93 4.38 11.90 -6.22
C THR A 93 2.88 11.69 -6.46
N ILE A 94 2.36 10.54 -6.10
CA ILE A 94 0.95 10.21 -6.25
C ILE A 94 0.14 10.80 -5.11
#